data_c8877c422169ae4ff7b4c80e2f69565b
#
_entry.id   c8877c422169ae4ff7b4c80e2f69565b
#
_cell.length_a   1.000
_cell.length_b   1.000
_cell.length_c   1.000
_cell.angle_alpha   90.00
_cell.angle_beta   90.00
_cell.angle_gamma   90.00
#
_symmetry.space_group_name_H-M   'P 1'
#
loop_
_entity.id
_entity.type
_entity.pdbx_description
1 polymer ?
#
loop_
_entity_poly.entity_id
_entity_poly.type
_entity_poly.pdbx_seq_one_letter_code
_entity_poly.pdbx_strand_id
1 'polypeptide(L)'
;MLQIPVNVFTGYLGSGKTTIILNLLKNIPEDYKIAVLKNEFGNKKIDSQLYKSKNVEVIEMINGCLCCVLVGKLNNAIRDIIDNYKPDRLIIETSGTAYPAPIVWELDKCKDSLSLDSVVTVIDSLNFKGYPDTGYSAKIQAQYCDLILINKSELVNEGELEKVLDGIYELNSETPKVKTLKGCVSPDIVFGIEKHIILNDLNKIKINTLHHHDDVQILEIETDMNIPKKKFVLFLKSLPKWDFYRIKGIYNGEFLNYVFGKYKFNKIKGLKDEGLKMSIFGKNLGYHRTKIVDKLK
;
A
#
# COMPACT_ATOMS: atom_id res chain seq x y z
N MET A 1 14.04 10.37 13.92
CA MET A 1 12.95 10.89 13.08
C MET A 1 12.07 9.73 12.65
N LEU A 2 10.77 9.94 12.44
CA LEU A 2 9.93 8.93 11.81
C LEU A 2 10.36 8.80 10.35
N GLN A 3 10.55 7.58 9.86
CA GLN A 3 10.88 7.31 8.47
C GLN A 3 9.68 7.67 7.59
N ILE A 4 9.94 8.22 6.40
CA ILE A 4 8.90 8.52 5.42
C ILE A 4 8.46 7.20 4.76
N PRO A 5 7.16 6.83 4.83
CA PRO A 5 6.66 5.64 4.18
C PRO A 5 6.66 5.79 2.66
N VAL A 6 7.05 4.72 1.96
CA VAL A 6 7.14 4.68 0.50
C VAL A 6 6.24 3.59 -0.05
N ASN A 7 5.40 3.94 -1.03
CA ASN A 7 4.64 2.98 -1.82
C ASN A 7 5.17 2.96 -3.26
N VAL A 8 5.45 1.76 -3.78
CA VAL A 8 5.89 1.57 -5.17
C VAL A 8 4.73 1.00 -5.97
N PHE A 9 4.27 1.73 -6.99
CA PHE A 9 3.25 1.28 -7.93
C PHE A 9 3.91 0.75 -9.19
N THR A 10 3.66 -0.52 -9.50
CA THR A 10 4.10 -1.19 -10.71
C THR A 10 2.92 -1.80 -11.46
N GLY A 11 3.14 -2.32 -12.63
CA GLY A 11 2.12 -2.91 -13.50
C GLY A 11 2.27 -2.45 -14.93
N TYR A 12 1.73 -3.20 -15.87
CA TYR A 12 1.94 -3.01 -17.30
C TYR A 12 1.46 -1.63 -17.80
N LEU A 13 1.90 -1.25 -19.00
CA LEU A 13 1.49 -0.01 -19.63
C LEU A 13 -0.03 0.02 -19.82
N GLY A 14 -0.67 1.14 -19.45
CA GLY A 14 -2.12 1.29 -19.55
C GLY A 14 -2.92 0.57 -18.46
N SER A 15 -2.29 -0.09 -17.48
CA SER A 15 -3.01 -0.76 -16.38
C SER A 15 -3.79 0.17 -15.47
N GLY A 16 -3.54 1.49 -15.53
CA GLY A 16 -4.24 2.51 -14.76
C GLY A 16 -3.55 2.92 -13.47
N LYS A 17 -2.24 2.72 -13.33
CA LYS A 17 -1.44 3.15 -12.17
C LYS A 17 -1.68 4.61 -11.83
N THR A 18 -1.45 5.51 -12.78
CA THR A 18 -1.66 6.96 -12.61
C THR A 18 -3.09 7.28 -12.15
N THR A 19 -4.10 6.65 -12.76
CA THR A 19 -5.51 6.86 -12.39
C THR A 19 -5.79 6.46 -10.95
N ILE A 20 -5.27 5.31 -10.52
CA ILE A 20 -5.41 4.83 -9.13
C ILE A 20 -4.71 5.79 -8.16
N ILE A 21 -3.48 6.20 -8.46
CA ILE A 21 -2.75 7.16 -7.64
C ILE A 21 -3.53 8.47 -7.51
N LEU A 22 -4.03 9.03 -8.62
CA LEU A 22 -4.83 10.26 -8.60
C LEU A 22 -6.11 10.11 -7.77
N ASN A 23 -6.81 8.98 -7.86
CA ASN A 23 -8.00 8.73 -7.06
C ASN A 23 -7.67 8.58 -5.57
N LEU A 24 -6.55 7.94 -5.23
CA LEU A 24 -6.07 7.88 -3.86
C LEU A 24 -5.76 9.26 -3.31
N LEU A 25 -5.09 10.12 -4.09
CA LEU A 25 -4.73 11.48 -3.68
C LEU A 25 -5.95 12.38 -3.40
N LYS A 26 -7.10 12.14 -4.05
CA LYS A 26 -8.34 12.89 -3.78
C LYS A 26 -8.92 12.63 -2.38
N ASN A 27 -8.60 11.50 -1.79
CA ASN A 27 -9.16 11.04 -0.52
C ASN A 27 -8.16 11.17 0.65
N ILE A 28 -7.16 12.01 0.50
CA ILE A 28 -6.13 12.25 1.52
C ILE A 28 -6.43 13.55 2.26
N PRO A 29 -6.16 13.62 3.57
CA PRO A 29 -6.28 14.85 4.34
C PRO A 29 -5.45 15.99 3.76
N GLU A 30 -5.99 17.22 3.84
CA GLU A 30 -5.36 18.41 3.24
C GLU A 30 -3.99 18.77 3.84
N ASP A 31 -3.71 18.36 5.07
CA ASP A 31 -2.45 18.60 5.77
C ASP A 31 -1.39 17.51 5.54
N TYR A 32 -1.73 16.42 4.81
CA TYR A 32 -0.83 15.31 4.54
C TYR A 32 -0.09 15.52 3.21
N LYS A 33 1.22 15.77 3.29
CA LYS A 33 2.07 16.07 2.13
C LYS A 33 2.54 14.81 1.43
N ILE A 34 2.26 14.68 0.15
CA ILE A 34 2.73 13.56 -0.67
C ILE A 34 3.65 14.05 -1.77
N ALA A 35 4.77 13.38 -1.92
CA ALA A 35 5.59 13.48 -3.12
C ALA A 35 5.32 12.26 -4.02
N VAL A 36 5.16 12.51 -5.31
CA VAL A 36 5.03 11.46 -6.34
C VAL A 36 6.24 11.53 -7.25
N LEU A 37 7.04 10.48 -7.23
CA LEU A 37 8.14 10.29 -8.15
C LEU A 37 7.69 9.42 -9.31
N LYS A 38 7.59 10.02 -10.49
CA LYS A 38 7.10 9.34 -11.69
C LYS A 38 8.26 9.04 -12.63
N ASN A 39 8.35 7.80 -13.06
CA ASN A 39 9.30 7.35 -14.06
C ASN A 39 8.57 6.86 -15.29
N GLU A 40 8.33 7.74 -16.25
CA GLU A 40 7.67 7.39 -17.51
C GLU A 40 8.31 8.07 -18.72
N PHE A 41 8.25 7.36 -19.88
CA PHE A 41 8.56 7.93 -21.18
C PHE A 41 7.34 8.73 -21.66
N GLY A 42 7.39 10.07 -21.67
CA GLY A 42 6.27 10.86 -22.19
C GLY A 42 6.41 12.35 -22.03
N ASN A 43 5.47 13.08 -22.60
CA ASN A 43 5.44 14.55 -22.59
C ASN A 43 5.14 15.10 -21.19
N LYS A 44 6.13 15.79 -20.61
CA LYS A 44 6.17 16.35 -19.26
C LYS A 44 4.98 17.18 -18.80
N LYS A 45 4.14 17.70 -19.69
CA LYS A 45 3.15 18.73 -19.36
C LYS A 45 1.75 18.21 -19.04
N ILE A 46 1.42 16.99 -19.44
CA ILE A 46 0.04 16.51 -19.29
C ILE A 46 -0.19 15.93 -17.90
N ASP A 47 0.77 15.17 -17.40
CA ASP A 47 0.60 14.43 -16.14
C ASP A 47 0.74 15.35 -14.91
N SER A 48 1.71 16.26 -14.89
CA SER A 48 1.85 17.23 -13.79
C SER A 48 0.63 18.15 -13.61
N GLN A 49 -0.15 18.38 -14.69
CA GLN A 49 -1.41 19.12 -14.57
C GLN A 49 -2.53 18.32 -13.89
N LEU A 50 -2.50 16.99 -13.96
CA LEU A 50 -3.47 16.13 -13.30
C LEU A 50 -3.26 16.06 -11.77
N TYR A 51 -2.04 16.32 -11.29
CA TYR A 51 -1.69 16.28 -9.87
C TYR A 51 -1.81 17.62 -9.14
N LYS A 52 -2.42 18.65 -9.74
CA LYS A 52 -2.58 19.97 -9.12
C LYS A 52 -3.50 19.94 -7.91
N SER A 53 -3.02 19.41 -6.80
CA SER A 53 -3.62 19.63 -5.48
C SER A 53 -2.60 20.33 -4.57
N LYS A 54 -3.09 21.08 -3.58
CA LYS A 54 -2.26 21.98 -2.74
C LYS A 54 -1.12 21.28 -1.98
N ASN A 55 -1.20 19.94 -1.77
CA ASN A 55 -0.28 19.19 -0.94
C ASN A 55 0.38 18.00 -1.67
N VAL A 56 0.43 18.05 -3.00
CA VAL A 56 1.08 17.02 -3.82
C VAL A 56 2.18 17.66 -4.65
N GLU A 57 3.42 17.22 -4.43
CA GLU A 57 4.56 17.55 -5.28
C GLU A 57 4.83 16.41 -6.25
N VAL A 58 4.89 16.73 -7.53
CA VAL A 58 5.17 15.74 -8.57
C VAL A 58 6.53 15.98 -9.17
N ILE A 59 7.40 15.01 -9.05
CA ILE A 59 8.73 15.03 -9.60
C ILE A 59 8.81 13.99 -10.70
N GLU A 60 8.95 14.48 -11.94
CA GLU A 60 9.12 13.63 -13.11
C GLU A 60 10.60 13.39 -13.37
N MET A 61 11.00 12.13 -13.39
CA MET A 61 12.34 11.75 -13.83
C MET A 61 12.33 11.51 -15.34
N ILE A 62 13.04 12.36 -16.07
CA ILE A 62 13.18 12.23 -17.52
C ILE A 62 14.42 11.41 -17.83
N ASN A 63 14.26 10.54 -18.82
CA ASN A 63 15.28 9.73 -19.45
C ASN A 63 15.64 8.44 -18.73
N GLY A 64 15.01 7.38 -19.16
CA GLY A 64 15.56 6.06 -19.14
C GLY A 64 14.94 5.08 -18.14
N CYS A 65 14.94 3.84 -18.55
CA CYS A 65 14.62 2.69 -17.71
C CYS A 65 15.22 2.81 -16.33
N LEU A 66 14.39 2.77 -15.29
CA LEU A 66 14.83 2.61 -13.89
C LEU A 66 15.71 1.36 -13.67
N CYS A 67 15.81 0.50 -14.68
CA CYS A 67 16.50 -0.78 -14.56
C CYS A 67 18.03 -0.74 -14.71
N CYS A 68 18.66 0.24 -15.37
CA CYS A 68 20.10 0.14 -15.63
C CYS A 68 20.96 1.41 -15.41
N VAL A 69 20.41 2.61 -15.53
CA VAL A 69 21.24 3.86 -15.52
C VAL A 69 20.92 4.78 -14.34
N LEU A 70 19.91 4.50 -13.56
CA LEU A 70 19.28 5.44 -12.64
C LEU A 70 19.51 5.18 -11.17
N VAL A 71 20.21 4.14 -10.80
CA VAL A 71 20.50 3.82 -9.39
C VAL A 71 21.05 5.04 -8.64
N GLY A 72 22.03 5.73 -9.17
CA GLY A 72 22.57 6.94 -8.56
C GLY A 72 21.67 8.19 -8.66
N LYS A 73 20.90 8.30 -9.75
CA LYS A 73 19.98 9.43 -9.95
C LYS A 73 18.72 9.33 -9.09
N LEU A 74 18.23 8.10 -8.84
CA LEU A 74 17.08 7.85 -7.95
C LEU A 74 17.39 8.32 -6.52
N ASN A 75 18.56 7.96 -6.00
CA ASN A 75 18.99 8.38 -4.66
C ASN A 75 19.11 9.91 -4.52
N ASN A 76 19.65 10.59 -5.53
CA ASN A 76 19.72 12.04 -5.53
C ASN A 76 18.33 12.67 -5.56
N ALA A 77 17.45 12.19 -6.45
CA ALA A 77 16.06 12.67 -6.51
C ALA A 77 15.30 12.45 -5.19
N ILE A 78 15.50 11.29 -4.55
CA ILE A 78 14.90 10.99 -3.24
C ILE A 78 15.42 11.96 -2.18
N ARG A 79 16.73 12.22 -2.13
CA ARG A 79 17.32 13.18 -1.18
C ARG A 79 16.80 14.58 -1.40
N ASP A 80 16.74 15.05 -2.64
CA ASP A 80 16.19 16.35 -3.00
C ASP A 80 14.72 16.48 -2.55
N ILE A 81 13.94 15.42 -2.71
CA ILE A 81 12.54 15.38 -2.24
C ILE A 81 12.48 15.49 -0.71
N ILE A 82 13.29 14.72 0.00
CA ILE A 82 13.31 14.71 1.47
C ILE A 82 13.73 16.07 2.01
N ASP A 83 14.78 16.66 1.46
CA ASP A 83 15.39 17.88 1.97
C ASP A 83 14.54 19.12 1.66
N ASN A 84 14.02 19.22 0.44
CA ASN A 84 13.35 20.41 -0.04
C ASN A 84 11.83 20.39 0.22
N TYR A 85 11.18 19.23 0.07
CA TYR A 85 9.73 19.13 0.18
C TYR A 85 9.24 18.60 1.54
N LYS A 86 10.02 17.74 2.19
CA LYS A 86 9.72 17.10 3.49
C LYS A 86 8.33 16.44 3.49
N PRO A 87 8.10 15.48 2.61
CA PRO A 87 6.80 14.85 2.48
C PRO A 87 6.51 13.92 3.67
N ASP A 88 5.22 13.72 3.95
CA ASP A 88 4.75 12.72 4.91
C ASP A 88 4.75 11.31 4.28
N ARG A 89 4.74 11.23 2.92
CA ARG A 89 4.75 9.98 2.14
C ARG A 89 5.38 10.20 0.77
N LEU A 90 6.09 9.18 0.29
CA LEU A 90 6.60 9.11 -1.08
C LEU A 90 5.87 8.02 -1.86
N ILE A 91 5.36 8.34 -3.03
CA ILE A 91 4.82 7.39 -4.00
C ILE A 91 5.81 7.32 -5.16
N ILE A 92 6.17 6.11 -5.57
CA ILE A 92 6.99 5.88 -6.77
C ILE A 92 6.13 5.16 -7.79
N GLU A 93 5.83 5.82 -8.91
CA GLU A 93 5.18 5.19 -10.05
C GLU A 93 6.24 4.71 -11.05
N THR A 94 6.28 3.40 -11.30
CA THR A 94 7.24 2.81 -12.23
C THR A 94 6.72 2.84 -13.66
N SER A 95 7.61 2.76 -14.65
CA SER A 95 7.23 2.48 -16.03
C SER A 95 6.59 1.08 -16.16
N GLY A 96 5.78 0.90 -17.21
CA GLY A 96 5.00 -0.33 -17.42
C GLY A 96 5.80 -1.62 -17.54
N THR A 97 7.08 -1.53 -17.89
CA THR A 97 7.98 -2.68 -18.04
C THR A 97 9.01 -2.80 -16.93
N ALA A 98 8.97 -1.89 -15.92
CA ALA A 98 9.98 -1.86 -14.88
C ALA A 98 9.86 -3.05 -13.93
N TYR A 99 11.01 -3.59 -13.59
CA TYR A 99 11.17 -4.57 -12.52
C TYR A 99 11.26 -3.84 -11.17
N PRO A 100 10.43 -4.16 -10.17
CA PRO A 100 10.38 -3.38 -8.93
C PRO A 100 11.59 -3.59 -8.00
N ALA A 101 12.28 -4.73 -8.05
CA ALA A 101 13.34 -5.04 -7.09
C ALA A 101 14.51 -4.04 -7.09
N PRO A 102 15.04 -3.54 -8.23
CA PRO A 102 16.09 -2.52 -8.18
C PRO A 102 15.67 -1.26 -7.42
N ILE A 103 14.40 -0.86 -7.54
CA ILE A 103 13.86 0.29 -6.80
C ILE A 103 13.85 -0.01 -5.30
N VAL A 104 13.39 -1.19 -4.92
CA VAL A 104 13.35 -1.63 -3.52
C VAL A 104 14.76 -1.67 -2.92
N TRP A 105 15.75 -2.16 -3.67
CA TRP A 105 17.16 -2.16 -3.24
C TRP A 105 17.73 -0.75 -3.04
N GLU A 106 17.35 0.20 -3.90
CA GLU A 106 17.77 1.60 -3.72
C GLU A 106 17.08 2.24 -2.51
N LEU A 107 15.81 1.94 -2.27
CA LEU A 107 15.11 2.40 -1.06
C LEU A 107 15.76 1.85 0.22
N ASP A 108 16.24 0.61 0.21
CA ASP A 108 16.93 0.03 1.36
C ASP A 108 18.23 0.76 1.71
N LYS A 109 18.90 1.36 0.73
CA LYS A 109 20.07 2.22 0.99
C LYS A 109 19.71 3.52 1.72
N CYS A 110 18.46 3.95 1.66
CA CYS A 110 17.93 5.13 2.32
C CYS A 110 17.09 4.79 3.57
N LYS A 111 17.23 3.59 4.13
CA LYS A 111 16.44 3.08 5.26
C LYS A 111 16.48 3.92 6.54
N ASP A 112 17.45 4.81 6.69
CA ASP A 112 17.50 5.75 7.83
C ASP A 112 16.41 6.83 7.72
N SER A 113 16.01 7.19 6.50
CA SER A 113 15.03 8.23 6.20
C SER A 113 13.72 7.68 5.64
N LEU A 114 13.76 6.54 4.95
CA LEU A 114 12.62 5.94 4.27
C LEU A 114 12.25 4.58 4.85
N SER A 115 10.98 4.22 4.73
CA SER A 115 10.46 2.88 5.06
C SER A 115 9.58 2.39 3.92
N LEU A 116 9.95 1.31 3.25
CA LEU A 116 9.07 0.68 2.25
C LEU A 116 7.79 0.21 2.93
N ASP A 117 6.66 0.80 2.55
CA ASP A 117 5.33 0.47 3.07
C ASP A 117 4.71 -0.67 2.24
N SER A 118 4.68 -0.55 0.92
CA SER A 118 4.22 -1.62 0.04
C SER A 118 4.70 -1.48 -1.41
N VAL A 119 4.78 -2.60 -2.10
CA VAL A 119 4.86 -2.71 -3.56
C VAL A 119 3.48 -3.13 -4.06
N VAL A 120 2.85 -2.28 -4.87
CA VAL A 120 1.50 -2.48 -5.41
C VAL A 120 1.57 -2.76 -6.89
N THR A 121 1.09 -3.92 -7.31
CA THR A 121 1.00 -4.28 -8.74
C THR A 121 -0.42 -4.02 -9.24
N VAL A 122 -0.55 -3.25 -10.32
CA VAL A 122 -1.84 -2.97 -10.97
C VAL A 122 -1.97 -3.82 -12.22
N ILE A 123 -3.03 -4.63 -12.26
CA ILE A 123 -3.37 -5.51 -13.38
C ILE A 123 -4.62 -4.96 -14.08
N ASP A 124 -4.57 -4.92 -15.41
CA ASP A 124 -5.67 -4.50 -16.28
C ASP A 124 -6.52 -5.70 -16.65
N SER A 125 -7.71 -5.84 -16.07
CA SER A 125 -8.61 -6.99 -16.34
C SER A 125 -9.05 -7.05 -17.80
N LEU A 126 -9.23 -5.91 -18.45
CA LEU A 126 -9.70 -5.85 -19.83
C LEU A 126 -8.66 -6.40 -20.82
N ASN A 127 -7.36 -6.11 -20.57
CA ASN A 127 -6.28 -6.46 -21.47
C ASN A 127 -5.40 -7.62 -20.96
N PHE A 128 -5.75 -8.26 -19.85
CA PHE A 128 -4.94 -9.33 -19.25
C PHE A 128 -4.66 -10.48 -20.21
N LYS A 129 -5.61 -10.82 -21.10
CA LYS A 129 -5.43 -11.85 -22.15
C LYS A 129 -4.52 -11.40 -23.29
N GLY A 130 -4.34 -10.09 -23.44
CA GLY A 130 -3.51 -9.46 -24.46
C GLY A 130 -2.10 -9.15 -24.01
N TYR A 131 -1.75 -9.44 -22.76
CA TYR A 131 -0.33 -9.47 -22.41
C TYR A 131 0.28 -10.65 -23.14
N PRO A 132 0.96 -10.43 -24.31
CA PRO A 132 1.61 -11.49 -25.05
C PRO A 132 2.60 -12.23 -24.16
N ASP A 133 2.81 -11.62 -23.05
CA ASP A 133 3.64 -12.06 -21.98
C ASP A 133 2.85 -12.06 -20.68
N THR A 134 2.12 -13.10 -20.39
CA THR A 134 2.32 -13.71 -19.11
C THR A 134 3.83 -13.95 -18.97
N GLY A 135 4.61 -13.18 -19.72
CA GLY A 135 6.03 -13.20 -19.85
C GLY A 135 6.72 -12.79 -18.57
N TYR A 136 8.00 -12.90 -18.58
CA TYR A 136 8.92 -12.74 -17.48
C TYR A 136 8.64 -11.45 -16.64
N SER A 137 8.35 -10.31 -17.28
CA SER A 137 8.08 -9.05 -16.58
C SER A 137 6.79 -9.07 -15.76
N ALA A 138 5.70 -9.61 -16.30
CA ALA A 138 4.42 -9.69 -15.59
C ALA A 138 4.51 -10.66 -14.41
N LYS A 139 5.17 -11.82 -14.60
CA LYS A 139 5.44 -12.79 -13.53
C LYS A 139 6.23 -12.15 -12.40
N ILE A 140 7.30 -11.44 -12.72
CA ILE A 140 8.14 -10.78 -11.72
C ILE A 140 7.40 -9.66 -11.01
N GLN A 141 6.65 -8.82 -11.74
CA GLN A 141 5.84 -7.77 -11.12
C GLN A 141 4.80 -8.36 -10.16
N ALA A 142 4.16 -9.46 -10.54
CA ALA A 142 3.19 -10.15 -9.69
C ALA A 142 3.85 -10.88 -8.51
N GLN A 143 5.04 -11.44 -8.67
CA GLN A 143 5.75 -12.18 -7.61
C GLN A 143 6.34 -11.29 -6.52
N TYR A 144 6.85 -10.12 -6.90
CA TYR A 144 7.53 -9.20 -5.98
C TYR A 144 6.65 -8.01 -5.57
N CYS A 145 5.41 -8.30 -5.17
CA CYS A 145 4.48 -7.29 -4.67
C CYS A 145 3.82 -7.72 -3.36
N ASP A 146 3.33 -6.74 -2.65
CA ASP A 146 2.63 -6.90 -1.38
C ASP A 146 1.10 -6.82 -1.58
N LEU A 147 0.64 -6.24 -2.69
CA LEU A 147 -0.77 -6.09 -3.06
C LEU A 147 -0.92 -6.15 -4.57
N ILE A 148 -1.93 -6.86 -5.05
CA ILE A 148 -2.36 -6.84 -6.46
C ILE A 148 -3.70 -6.11 -6.55
N LEU A 149 -3.76 -5.03 -7.32
CA LEU A 149 -4.97 -4.32 -7.65
C LEU A 149 -5.48 -4.78 -9.02
N ILE A 150 -6.67 -5.35 -9.05
CA ILE A 150 -7.35 -5.82 -10.26
C ILE A 150 -8.20 -4.67 -10.77
N ASN A 151 -7.66 -3.92 -11.71
CA ASN A 151 -8.27 -2.70 -12.23
C ASN A 151 -9.12 -2.99 -13.48
N LYS A 152 -10.05 -2.07 -13.77
CA LYS A 152 -11.00 -2.16 -14.89
C LYS A 152 -11.89 -3.41 -14.82
N SER A 153 -12.11 -3.94 -13.61
CA SER A 153 -12.97 -5.11 -13.41
C SER A 153 -14.42 -4.87 -13.82
N GLU A 154 -14.86 -3.61 -13.84
CA GLU A 154 -16.18 -3.19 -14.31
C GLU A 154 -16.34 -3.20 -15.85
N LEU A 155 -15.26 -3.36 -16.59
CA LEU A 155 -15.26 -3.38 -18.05
C LEU A 155 -15.27 -4.80 -18.63
N VAL A 156 -15.26 -5.83 -17.80
CA VAL A 156 -15.30 -7.24 -18.17
C VAL A 156 -16.51 -7.93 -17.53
N ASN A 157 -17.04 -8.97 -18.17
CA ASN A 157 -18.10 -9.76 -17.54
C ASN A 157 -17.54 -10.73 -16.49
N GLU A 158 -18.43 -11.34 -15.68
CA GLU A 158 -18.02 -12.23 -14.58
C GLU A 158 -17.16 -13.40 -15.04
N GLY A 159 -17.52 -14.09 -16.12
CA GLY A 159 -16.75 -15.23 -16.62
C GLY A 159 -15.38 -14.83 -17.19
N GLU A 160 -15.23 -13.62 -17.71
CA GLU A 160 -13.93 -13.06 -18.10
C GLU A 160 -13.10 -12.70 -16.87
N LEU A 161 -13.74 -12.11 -15.86
CA LEU A 161 -13.07 -11.76 -14.62
C LEU A 161 -12.56 -13.00 -13.87
N GLU A 162 -13.33 -14.08 -13.84
CA GLU A 162 -12.88 -15.37 -13.27
C GLU A 162 -11.61 -15.88 -13.96
N LYS A 163 -11.58 -15.89 -15.31
CA LYS A 163 -10.38 -16.29 -16.06
C LYS A 163 -9.17 -15.39 -15.77
N VAL A 164 -9.39 -14.10 -15.58
CA VAL A 164 -8.33 -13.16 -15.17
C VAL A 164 -7.84 -13.51 -13.78
N LEU A 165 -8.75 -13.77 -12.85
CA LEU A 165 -8.41 -14.17 -11.48
C LEU A 165 -7.60 -15.45 -11.44
N ASP A 166 -8.02 -16.48 -12.18
CA ASP A 166 -7.30 -17.76 -12.29
C ASP A 166 -5.87 -17.55 -12.81
N GLY A 167 -5.70 -16.77 -13.86
CA GLY A 167 -4.38 -16.44 -14.38
C GLY A 167 -3.51 -15.64 -13.40
N ILE A 168 -4.11 -14.75 -12.59
CA ILE A 168 -3.40 -14.04 -11.54
C ILE A 168 -3.01 -15.00 -10.40
N TYR A 169 -3.88 -15.94 -10.03
CA TYR A 169 -3.57 -16.95 -9.01
C TYR A 169 -2.45 -17.90 -9.46
N GLU A 170 -2.36 -18.24 -10.74
CA GLU A 170 -1.23 -19.00 -11.30
C GLU A 170 0.09 -18.21 -11.20
N LEU A 171 0.04 -16.89 -11.38
CA LEU A 171 1.23 -16.03 -11.25
C LEU A 171 1.66 -15.85 -9.80
N ASN A 172 0.70 -15.62 -8.92
CA ASN A 172 0.92 -15.40 -7.49
C ASN A 172 -0.33 -15.78 -6.68
N SER A 173 -0.29 -16.94 -6.04
CA SER A 173 -1.39 -17.42 -5.19
C SER A 173 -1.47 -16.70 -3.85
N GLU A 174 -0.35 -16.15 -3.35
CA GLU A 174 -0.23 -15.73 -1.96
C GLU A 174 -0.46 -14.24 -1.70
N THR A 175 -0.21 -13.38 -2.69
CA THR A 175 -0.40 -11.94 -2.51
C THR A 175 -1.88 -11.60 -2.52
N PRO A 176 -2.38 -10.77 -1.58
CA PRO A 176 -3.75 -10.28 -1.57
C PRO A 176 -4.12 -9.60 -2.87
N LYS A 177 -5.37 -9.85 -3.30
CA LYS A 177 -5.93 -9.32 -4.54
C LYS A 177 -7.17 -8.49 -4.22
N VAL A 178 -7.19 -7.25 -4.65
CA VAL A 178 -8.30 -6.31 -4.43
C VAL A 178 -8.78 -5.79 -5.77
N LYS A 179 -10.07 -5.95 -6.04
CA LYS A 179 -10.72 -5.34 -7.21
C LYS A 179 -10.82 -3.83 -6.99
N THR A 180 -10.58 -3.06 -8.04
CA THR A 180 -10.86 -1.63 -8.04
C THR A 180 -12.05 -1.35 -8.93
N LEU A 181 -12.85 -0.36 -8.57
CA LEU A 181 -13.96 0.12 -9.38
C LEU A 181 -13.58 1.48 -9.96
N LYS A 182 -13.46 1.58 -11.30
CA LYS A 182 -13.04 2.82 -11.98
C LYS A 182 -11.74 3.41 -11.42
N GLY A 183 -10.80 2.55 -11.04
CA GLY A 183 -9.53 2.95 -10.44
C GLY A 183 -9.64 3.45 -9.00
N CYS A 184 -10.76 3.22 -8.31
CA CYS A 184 -10.92 3.58 -6.90
C CYS A 184 -10.55 2.40 -5.99
N VAL A 185 -9.79 2.69 -4.95
CA VAL A 185 -9.44 1.79 -3.86
C VAL A 185 -9.32 2.63 -2.58
N SER A 186 -9.66 2.06 -1.42
CA SER A 186 -9.52 2.80 -0.16
C SER A 186 -8.06 3.14 0.12
N PRO A 187 -7.74 4.41 0.48
CA PRO A 187 -6.41 4.80 0.94
C PRO A 187 -5.92 3.97 2.13
N ASP A 188 -6.80 3.52 3.00
CA ASP A 188 -6.45 2.71 4.17
C ASP A 188 -5.84 1.36 3.79
N ILE A 189 -6.25 0.79 2.66
CA ILE A 189 -5.68 -0.46 2.14
C ILE A 189 -4.26 -0.23 1.63
N VAL A 190 -4.03 0.88 0.93
CA VAL A 190 -2.78 1.15 0.22
C VAL A 190 -1.78 1.91 1.09
N PHE A 191 -2.23 3.00 1.73
CA PHE A 191 -1.33 3.91 2.43
C PHE A 191 -1.28 3.69 3.92
N GLY A 192 -2.41 3.57 4.57
CA GLY A 192 -2.46 3.68 6.02
C GLY A 192 -1.93 5.00 6.54
N ILE A 193 -2.77 5.99 6.63
CA ILE A 193 -2.42 7.35 7.04
C ILE A 193 -2.15 7.41 8.54
N GLU A 194 -0.89 7.49 8.93
CA GLU A 194 -0.45 7.38 10.33
C GLU A 194 -0.82 8.58 11.21
N LYS A 195 -0.84 9.82 10.68
CA LYS A 195 -1.00 11.03 11.49
C LYS A 195 -2.42 11.27 12.01
N HIS A 196 -3.45 10.95 11.23
CA HIS A 196 -4.84 11.26 11.62
C HIS A 196 -5.47 10.24 12.55
N ILE A 197 -5.09 8.98 12.45
CA ILE A 197 -5.61 7.91 13.33
C ILE A 197 -5.15 8.15 14.77
N ILE A 198 -3.92 8.61 14.98
CA ILE A 198 -3.37 8.82 16.33
C ILE A 198 -4.01 10.02 17.05
N LEU A 199 -4.40 11.07 16.34
CA LEU A 199 -4.88 12.31 16.98
C LEU A 199 -6.40 12.41 17.08
N ASN A 200 -7.16 11.82 16.17
CA ASN A 200 -8.63 11.95 16.14
C ASN A 200 -9.37 10.79 16.79
N ASP A 201 -8.82 9.58 16.85
CA ASP A 201 -9.50 8.39 17.36
C ASP A 201 -9.27 8.10 18.83
N LEU A 202 -8.33 8.78 19.49
CA LEU A 202 -8.15 8.66 20.94
C LEU A 202 -9.37 9.14 21.75
N ASN A 203 -10.31 9.86 21.11
CA ASN A 203 -11.47 10.43 21.80
C ASN A 203 -12.83 9.81 21.39
N LYS A 204 -12.90 8.89 20.44
CA LYS A 204 -14.19 8.31 19.99
C LYS A 204 -14.05 6.88 19.54
N ILE A 205 -14.15 5.95 20.48
CA ILE A 205 -14.29 4.53 20.13
C ILE A 205 -15.76 4.15 20.23
N LYS A 206 -16.39 3.94 19.10
CA LYS A 206 -17.61 3.14 18.94
C LYS A 206 -17.30 2.07 17.91
N ILE A 207 -17.55 0.82 18.29
CA ILE A 207 -17.51 -0.34 17.40
C ILE A 207 -18.53 -0.11 16.30
N ASN A 208 -18.08 0.30 15.13
CA ASN A 208 -18.89 0.38 13.92
C ASN A 208 -18.27 -0.51 12.86
N THR A 209 -18.95 -1.59 12.53
CA THR A 209 -18.68 -2.33 11.30
C THR A 209 -19.17 -1.49 10.13
N LEU A 210 -18.29 -0.72 9.54
CA LEU A 210 -18.58 0.00 8.31
C LEU A 210 -18.29 -0.91 7.12
N HIS A 211 -19.38 -1.32 6.46
CA HIS A 211 -19.29 -1.96 5.14
C HIS A 211 -18.87 -0.91 4.11
N HIS A 212 -17.64 -0.97 3.63
CA HIS A 212 -17.23 -0.27 2.42
C HIS A 212 -17.09 -1.26 1.26
N HIS A 213 -17.74 -0.92 0.16
CA HIS A 213 -17.72 -1.51 -1.18
C HIS A 213 -16.76 -2.69 -1.39
N ASP A 214 -17.38 -3.82 -1.81
CA ASP A 214 -16.74 -4.96 -2.45
C ASP A 214 -15.55 -5.59 -1.69
N ASP A 215 -15.86 -6.46 -0.75
CA ASP A 215 -14.96 -7.43 -0.12
C ASP A 215 -13.97 -6.93 0.98
N VAL A 216 -13.84 -5.65 1.26
CA VAL A 216 -12.95 -5.20 2.36
C VAL A 216 -13.75 -4.84 3.60
N GLN A 217 -13.45 -5.53 4.69
CA GLN A 217 -14.05 -5.35 6.00
C GLN A 217 -13.08 -4.65 6.94
N ILE A 218 -13.61 -3.94 7.92
CA ILE A 218 -12.84 -3.32 9.00
C ILE A 218 -13.28 -3.96 10.32
N LEU A 219 -12.32 -4.41 11.12
CA LEU A 219 -12.53 -4.92 12.45
C LEU A 219 -11.69 -4.13 13.45
N GLU A 220 -12.33 -3.51 14.41
CA GLU A 220 -11.67 -2.78 15.49
C GLU A 220 -11.62 -3.62 16.74
N ILE A 221 -10.46 -3.61 17.41
CA ILE A 221 -10.21 -4.34 18.65
C ILE A 221 -9.57 -3.39 19.64
N GLU A 222 -10.19 -3.30 20.81
CA GLU A 222 -9.66 -2.58 21.96
C GLU A 222 -9.72 -3.48 23.21
N THR A 223 -8.62 -3.55 23.95
CA THR A 223 -8.54 -4.29 25.19
C THR A 223 -7.42 -3.75 26.08
N ASP A 224 -7.72 -3.64 27.38
CA ASP A 224 -6.74 -3.28 28.42
C ASP A 224 -5.95 -4.50 28.91
N MET A 225 -6.18 -5.68 28.33
CA MET A 225 -5.44 -6.88 28.70
C MET A 225 -3.96 -6.71 28.38
N ASN A 226 -3.12 -7.03 29.34
CA ASN A 226 -1.67 -7.07 29.11
C ASN A 226 -1.31 -8.36 28.35
N ILE A 227 -1.24 -8.25 27.03
CA ILE A 227 -0.85 -9.36 26.13
C ILE A 227 0.68 -9.34 26.04
N PRO A 228 1.38 -10.43 26.40
CA PRO A 228 2.84 -10.48 26.27
C PRO A 228 3.30 -10.27 24.81
N LYS A 229 4.32 -9.43 24.58
CA LYS A 229 4.80 -9.09 23.23
C LYS A 229 5.13 -10.31 22.37
N LYS A 230 5.72 -11.34 22.98
CA LYS A 230 6.02 -12.60 22.30
C LYS A 230 4.76 -13.29 21.76
N LYS A 231 3.69 -13.33 22.56
CA LYS A 231 2.39 -13.88 22.18
C LYS A 231 1.74 -13.04 21.07
N PHE A 232 1.77 -11.71 21.20
CA PHE A 232 1.21 -10.81 20.21
C PHE A 232 1.94 -10.92 18.85
N VAL A 233 3.26 -11.02 18.86
CA VAL A 233 4.06 -11.25 17.65
C VAL A 233 3.73 -12.60 17.00
N LEU A 234 3.54 -13.67 17.78
CA LEU A 234 3.11 -14.97 17.25
C LEU A 234 1.71 -14.88 16.62
N PHE A 235 0.81 -14.13 17.25
CA PHE A 235 -0.49 -13.84 16.67
C PHE A 235 -0.36 -13.15 15.31
N LEU A 236 0.40 -12.03 15.21
CA LEU A 236 0.60 -11.33 13.94
C LEU A 236 1.17 -12.22 12.83
N LYS A 237 2.14 -13.08 13.18
CA LYS A 237 2.74 -14.05 12.23
C LYS A 237 1.77 -15.13 11.78
N SER A 238 0.76 -15.45 12.59
CA SER A 238 -0.23 -16.48 12.29
C SER A 238 -1.38 -16.01 11.41
N LEU A 239 -1.45 -14.70 11.10
CA LEU A 239 -2.52 -14.14 10.29
C LEU A 239 -2.30 -14.46 8.81
N PRO A 240 -3.32 -15.02 8.13
CA PRO A 240 -3.24 -15.24 6.69
C PRO A 240 -3.23 -13.90 5.96
N LYS A 241 -2.12 -13.61 5.27
CA LYS A 241 -1.89 -12.32 4.60
C LYS A 241 -2.90 -12.03 3.48
N TRP A 242 -3.56 -13.05 2.93
CA TRP A 242 -4.62 -12.91 1.92
C TRP A 242 -5.96 -12.44 2.47
N ASP A 243 -6.19 -12.56 3.79
CA ASP A 243 -7.37 -12.06 4.48
C ASP A 243 -7.06 -10.81 5.32
N PHE A 244 -5.81 -10.66 5.79
CA PHE A 244 -5.38 -9.55 6.63
C PHE A 244 -4.45 -8.63 5.85
N TYR A 245 -5.00 -7.56 5.31
CA TYR A 245 -4.28 -6.63 4.44
C TYR A 245 -3.44 -5.66 5.25
N ARG A 246 -4.07 -5.05 6.27
CA ARG A 246 -3.43 -4.05 7.10
C ARG A 246 -3.93 -4.10 8.53
N ILE A 247 -3.03 -3.88 9.49
CA ILE A 247 -3.38 -3.66 10.89
C ILE A 247 -2.63 -2.43 11.37
N LYS A 248 -3.35 -1.53 11.99
CA LYS A 248 -2.81 -0.36 12.64
C LYS A 248 -3.30 -0.29 14.05
N GLY A 249 -2.44 0.19 14.94
CA GLY A 249 -2.87 0.31 16.31
C GLY A 249 -1.75 0.70 17.26
N ILE A 250 -2.12 0.74 18.52
CA ILE A 250 -1.22 0.97 19.62
C ILE A 250 -1.18 -0.30 20.46
N TYR A 251 0.01 -0.75 20.74
CA TYR A 251 0.29 -1.89 21.61
C TYR A 251 1.28 -1.45 22.69
N ASN A 252 0.82 -1.30 23.93
CA ASN A 252 1.64 -0.91 25.08
C ASN A 252 2.55 0.30 24.78
N GLY A 253 1.98 1.38 24.25
CA GLY A 253 2.71 2.62 23.93
C GLY A 253 3.60 2.56 22.67
N GLU A 254 3.58 1.45 21.95
CA GLU A 254 4.24 1.33 20.64
C GLU A 254 3.20 1.35 19.52
N PHE A 255 3.47 2.08 18.45
CA PHE A 255 2.65 2.05 17.26
C PHE A 255 2.93 0.80 16.44
N LEU A 256 1.89 0.00 16.18
CA LEU A 256 1.92 -1.15 15.30
C LEU A 256 1.51 -0.75 13.89
N ASN A 257 2.33 -1.07 12.93
CA ASN A 257 1.99 -1.09 11.51
C ASN A 257 2.24 -2.50 10.97
N TYR A 258 1.18 -3.18 10.54
CA TYR A 258 1.22 -4.47 9.86
C TYR A 258 0.70 -4.28 8.44
N VAL A 259 1.44 -4.77 7.46
CA VAL A 259 1.11 -4.65 6.04
C VAL A 259 1.41 -5.99 5.38
N PHE A 260 0.38 -6.70 4.92
CA PHE A 260 0.49 -7.94 4.16
C PHE A 260 1.50 -8.96 4.72
N GLY A 261 1.43 -9.23 6.02
CA GLY A 261 2.32 -10.18 6.69
C GLY A 261 3.60 -9.59 7.28
N LYS A 262 3.98 -8.37 6.90
CA LYS A 262 5.11 -7.63 7.48
C LYS A 262 4.61 -6.76 8.63
N TYR A 263 5.35 -6.65 9.72
CA TYR A 263 4.95 -5.79 10.83
C TYR A 263 6.15 -5.05 11.43
N LYS A 264 5.87 -3.87 11.98
CA LYS A 264 6.84 -3.02 12.64
C LYS A 264 6.20 -2.37 13.87
N PHE A 265 6.97 -2.25 14.94
CA PHE A 265 6.61 -1.48 16.13
C PHE A 265 7.49 -0.24 16.19
N ASN A 266 6.88 0.92 16.33
CA ASN A 266 7.57 2.21 16.44
C ASN A 266 7.25 2.84 17.80
N LYS A 267 8.28 3.26 18.55
CA LYS A 267 8.06 4.01 19.79
C LYS A 267 7.62 5.44 19.46
N ILE A 268 6.54 5.89 20.12
CA ILE A 268 6.05 7.26 20.03
C ILE A 268 6.39 7.98 21.33
N LYS A 269 7.12 9.11 21.24
CA LYS A 269 7.42 9.94 22.42
C LYS A 269 6.12 10.48 23.03
N GLY A 270 5.92 10.21 24.31
CA GLY A 270 4.77 10.74 25.06
C GLY A 270 3.51 9.88 25.07
N LEU A 271 3.47 8.78 24.32
CA LEU A 271 2.36 7.84 24.36
C LEU A 271 2.53 6.89 25.56
N LYS A 272 1.61 6.97 26.52
CA LYS A 272 1.57 6.13 27.73
C LYS A 272 0.36 5.19 27.73
N ASP A 273 -0.14 4.80 26.56
CA ASP A 273 -1.25 3.88 26.50
C ASP A 273 -0.79 2.45 26.81
N GLU A 274 -1.38 1.85 27.84
CA GLU A 274 -1.26 0.43 28.14
C GLU A 274 -2.42 -0.31 27.45
N GLY A 275 -2.15 -1.56 27.02
CA GLY A 275 -3.14 -2.38 26.32
C GLY A 275 -2.96 -2.42 24.79
N LEU A 276 -4.01 -2.85 24.12
CA LEU A 276 -4.05 -2.99 22.67
C LEU A 276 -5.26 -2.28 22.08
N LYS A 277 -5.01 -1.35 21.17
CA LYS A 277 -6.04 -0.73 20.31
C LYS A 277 -5.60 -0.89 18.87
N MET A 278 -6.39 -1.57 18.04
CA MET A 278 -6.03 -1.78 16.65
C MET A 278 -7.23 -1.85 15.72
N SER A 279 -7.05 -1.32 14.51
CA SER A 279 -7.96 -1.46 13.39
C SER A 279 -7.36 -2.43 12.38
N ILE A 280 -8.12 -3.44 12.00
CA ILE A 280 -7.76 -4.49 11.06
C ILE A 280 -8.55 -4.28 9.78
N PHE A 281 -7.86 -4.19 8.65
CA PHE A 281 -8.45 -4.08 7.32
C PHE A 281 -8.17 -5.38 6.56
N GLY A 282 -9.20 -5.97 5.98
CA GLY A 282 -9.02 -7.24 5.29
C GLY A 282 -10.30 -7.82 4.74
N LYS A 283 -10.25 -9.10 4.37
CA LYS A 283 -11.34 -9.88 3.83
C LYS A 283 -11.76 -10.97 4.84
N ASN A 284 -13.02 -11.38 4.83
CA ASN A 284 -13.52 -12.44 5.69
C ASN A 284 -13.29 -12.20 7.21
N LEU A 285 -13.14 -10.96 7.64
CA LEU A 285 -12.80 -10.63 9.03
C LEU A 285 -13.88 -11.09 10.02
N GLY A 286 -15.15 -11.12 9.59
CA GLY A 286 -16.26 -11.69 10.38
C GLY A 286 -16.03 -13.14 10.76
N TYR A 287 -15.53 -13.94 9.81
CA TYR A 287 -15.17 -15.35 10.07
C TYR A 287 -13.99 -15.49 11.03
N HIS A 288 -13.04 -14.58 10.96
CA HIS A 288 -11.86 -14.61 11.80
C HIS A 288 -12.05 -14.01 13.20
N ARG A 289 -13.16 -13.28 13.44
CA ARG A 289 -13.40 -12.51 14.69
C ARG A 289 -13.19 -13.33 15.96
N THR A 290 -13.84 -14.47 16.06
CA THR A 290 -13.75 -15.36 17.24
C THR A 290 -12.32 -15.86 17.43
N LYS A 291 -11.67 -16.32 16.35
CA LYS A 291 -10.28 -16.82 16.39
C LYS A 291 -9.28 -15.74 16.79
N ILE A 292 -9.51 -14.49 16.39
CA ILE A 292 -8.65 -13.35 16.77
C ILE A 292 -8.76 -13.11 18.28
N VAL A 293 -10.00 -13.04 18.81
CA VAL A 293 -10.25 -12.82 20.24
C VAL A 293 -9.65 -13.94 21.08
N ASP A 294 -9.83 -15.19 20.68
CA ASP A 294 -9.32 -16.34 21.43
C ASP A 294 -7.77 -16.41 21.42
N LYS A 295 -7.13 -16.00 20.34
CA LYS A 295 -5.66 -15.95 20.27
C LYS A 295 -5.06 -14.77 21.05
N LEU A 296 -5.82 -13.74 21.30
CA LEU A 296 -5.38 -12.58 22.08
C LEU A 296 -5.58 -12.80 23.59
N LYS A 297 -6.60 -13.56 23.98
CA LYS A 297 -6.79 -14.03 25.38
C LYS A 297 -5.69 -15.02 25.79
#